data_763a96b13509495fac374154ab66ceea
#
_entry.id   763a96b13509495fac374154ab66ceea
#
_cell.length_a   1.000
_cell.length_b   1.000
_cell.length_c   1.000
_cell.angle_alpha   90.00
_cell.angle_beta   90.00
_cell.angle_gamma   90.00
#
_symmetry.space_group_name_H-M   'P 1'
#
loop_
_entity.id
_entity.type
_entity.pdbx_description
1 polymer ?
#
loop_
_entity_poly.entity_id
_entity_poly.type
_entity_poly.pdbx_seq_one_letter_code
_entity_poly.pdbx_strand_id
1 'polypeptide(L)'
;MMKKFLPLALTLTLGLASCSKTDTPVVPQSGITITSGVLSAYPEKEIAATGLVSLPEVTEISAKVFEGYKTLKTVKAPKLTKIGDAAFKGSALTSLELGATVPTTSDDAFEGTSEEKDLIVPADKVADFADFAKKHHFKTINGAPIPGTEIEIKDGVLVTYPIDKTPTDGVVTLEATVTEIADGVFLDNTKLTAIHAPGVKKIGKAAFKNCSALMTVDFGGAQRPPLAIDETDKAYGTAEDAFWGTPEEKVLVFDESKSPNFLQYFEFIARHHFAKLDGITIPESLDGKYFKVKNGVLTDITSAGQSYLAGQGRNGVLVLPSSITRIDNSVFTQRFQNFKAIYAEGVTEVGSFAFNETGSLNFAHLPKLKKLGEAVFTDNASLTAVNFPLLEEIGDVCFTGGANFSGNGLKITYVSIPAAKKIGSGAFHGNYKHSGVTFILGAQPEVNTKAYEDYPQEGFVAFGQLKSPVLYVTPEHLKTYTLTDGKWHGFTIKELK
;
A
#
# COMPACT_ATOMS: atom_id res chain seq x y z
N MET A 1 68.35 -8.21 14.02
CA MET A 1 68.22 -9.07 15.21
C MET A 1 66.80 -9.62 15.24
N MET A 2 66.68 -10.88 14.79
CA MET A 2 65.42 -11.63 14.80
C MET A 2 65.19 -12.22 16.19
N LYS A 3 63.98 -12.05 16.76
CA LYS A 3 63.55 -12.89 17.88
C LYS A 3 62.34 -13.69 17.41
N LYS A 4 62.59 -14.99 17.23
CA LYS A 4 61.61 -16.04 16.98
C LYS A 4 60.77 -16.27 18.23
N PHE A 5 59.46 -16.32 18.11
CA PHE A 5 58.57 -16.93 19.10
C PHE A 5 58.11 -18.30 18.56
N LEU A 6 58.30 -19.30 19.37
CA LEU A 6 58.00 -20.72 19.16
C LEU A 6 56.54 -20.98 19.58
N PRO A 7 55.76 -21.78 18.87
CA PRO A 7 54.47 -22.20 19.38
C PRO A 7 54.60 -23.41 20.29
N LEU A 8 53.94 -23.37 21.42
CA LEU A 8 53.84 -24.48 22.38
C LEU A 8 52.78 -25.48 21.85
N ALA A 9 53.24 -26.61 21.35
CA ALA A 9 52.40 -27.74 20.99
C ALA A 9 52.08 -28.54 22.25
N LEU A 10 50.78 -28.66 22.59
CA LEU A 10 50.31 -29.55 23.66
C LEU A 10 49.99 -30.92 23.03
N THR A 11 50.87 -31.86 23.20
CA THR A 11 50.72 -33.28 22.82
C THR A 11 49.83 -34.00 23.83
N LEU A 12 48.68 -34.50 23.38
CA LEU A 12 47.79 -35.36 24.17
C LEU A 12 48.26 -36.82 23.97
N THR A 13 48.90 -37.41 24.98
CA THR A 13 49.27 -38.85 25.00
C THR A 13 48.09 -39.68 25.50
N LEU A 14 47.57 -40.59 24.69
CA LEU A 14 46.70 -41.68 25.11
C LEU A 14 47.50 -42.70 25.92
N GLY A 15 47.20 -42.79 27.22
CA GLY A 15 47.62 -43.88 28.06
C GLY A 15 46.54 -44.95 28.19
N LEU A 16 46.79 -46.13 27.62
CA LEU A 16 46.04 -47.34 27.95
C LEU A 16 46.47 -47.82 29.33
N ALA A 17 45.56 -47.84 30.29
CA ALA A 17 45.81 -48.46 31.60
C ALA A 17 44.68 -49.45 31.93
N SER A 18 45.12 -50.63 32.23
CA SER A 18 44.50 -51.85 32.70
C SER A 18 43.58 -51.67 33.90
N CYS A 19 42.54 -52.49 33.90
CA CYS A 19 41.52 -52.67 34.94
C CYS A 19 42.11 -53.00 36.31
N SER A 20 41.75 -52.21 37.34
CA SER A 20 41.63 -52.69 38.73
C SER A 20 40.53 -51.85 39.46
N LYS A 21 39.61 -52.60 40.06
CA LYS A 21 38.48 -52.03 40.83
C LYS A 21 38.99 -51.30 42.08
N THR A 22 38.64 -50.04 42.21
CA THR A 22 38.34 -49.37 43.50
C THR A 22 37.30 -48.27 43.23
N ASP A 23 36.11 -48.45 43.77
CA ASP A 23 35.00 -47.52 43.75
C ASP A 23 35.41 -46.23 44.52
N THR A 24 35.75 -45.18 43.82
CA THR A 24 35.65 -43.82 44.31
C THR A 24 34.62 -43.11 43.42
N PRO A 25 33.62 -42.46 43.99
CA PRO A 25 32.65 -41.73 43.18
C PRO A 25 33.39 -40.59 42.46
N VAL A 26 33.47 -40.67 41.13
CA VAL A 26 33.86 -39.53 40.28
C VAL A 26 32.75 -38.52 40.41
N VAL A 27 32.94 -37.48 41.20
CA VAL A 27 32.11 -36.29 41.23
C VAL A 27 32.12 -35.71 39.82
N PRO A 28 31.00 -35.57 39.12
CA PRO A 28 30.99 -34.88 37.85
C PRO A 28 31.44 -33.44 38.07
N GLN A 29 32.59 -33.04 37.55
CA GLN A 29 32.99 -31.66 37.48
C GLN A 29 32.12 -30.95 36.43
N SER A 30 31.45 -29.93 36.84
CA SER A 30 30.53 -29.04 36.17
C SER A 30 29.16 -29.67 35.84
N GLY A 31 28.08 -29.15 36.40
CA GLY A 31 26.70 -29.52 36.08
C GLY A 31 26.24 -29.01 34.71
N ILE A 32 27.17 -28.61 33.84
CA ILE A 32 26.88 -28.22 32.44
C ILE A 32 26.66 -29.48 31.62
N THR A 33 25.52 -29.58 30.96
CA THR A 33 25.15 -30.74 30.13
C THR A 33 24.92 -30.29 28.69
N ILE A 34 25.80 -30.73 27.79
CA ILE A 34 25.66 -30.54 26.34
C ILE A 34 25.72 -31.92 25.67
N THR A 35 24.69 -32.25 24.92
CA THR A 35 24.60 -33.51 24.16
C THR A 35 24.26 -33.21 22.71
N SER A 36 25.10 -33.62 21.77
CA SER A 36 24.88 -33.41 20.32
C SER A 36 24.57 -31.95 19.95
N GLY A 37 25.22 -31.00 20.58
CA GLY A 37 25.00 -29.55 20.34
C GLY A 37 23.82 -28.95 21.11
N VAL A 38 23.08 -29.75 21.90
CA VAL A 38 21.94 -29.29 22.70
C VAL A 38 22.40 -29.02 24.13
N LEU A 39 22.28 -27.78 24.59
CA LEU A 39 22.50 -27.39 25.98
C LEU A 39 21.25 -27.65 26.80
N SER A 40 21.26 -28.60 27.72
CA SER A 40 20.11 -28.97 28.55
C SER A 40 20.23 -28.52 30.02
N ALA A 41 21.46 -28.23 30.50
CA ALA A 41 21.68 -27.67 31.82
C ALA A 41 22.95 -26.81 31.86
N TYR A 42 22.87 -25.68 32.58
CA TYR A 42 24.00 -24.80 32.86
C TYR A 42 23.82 -24.18 34.26
N PRO A 43 24.38 -24.74 35.34
CA PRO A 43 24.18 -24.20 36.69
C PRO A 43 24.68 -22.75 36.82
N GLU A 44 23.91 -21.87 37.43
CA GLU A 44 24.25 -20.44 37.57
C GLU A 44 25.61 -20.20 38.23
N LYS A 45 26.02 -21.08 39.17
CA LYS A 45 27.34 -21.04 39.84
C LYS A 45 28.54 -21.22 38.89
N GLU A 46 28.32 -21.79 37.69
CA GLU A 46 29.36 -22.00 36.69
C GLU A 46 29.49 -20.77 35.76
N ILE A 47 28.65 -19.74 35.94
CA ILE A 47 28.77 -18.49 35.19
C ILE A 47 29.99 -17.74 35.70
N ALA A 48 30.87 -17.32 34.80
CA ALA A 48 32.03 -16.51 35.14
C ALA A 48 31.63 -15.24 35.94
N ALA A 49 32.50 -14.77 36.77
CA ALA A 49 32.26 -13.54 37.57
C ALA A 49 31.91 -12.31 36.71
N THR A 50 32.28 -12.32 35.45
CA THR A 50 31.90 -11.32 34.42
C THR A 50 30.46 -11.44 33.93
N GLY A 51 29.76 -12.52 34.27
CA GLY A 51 28.44 -12.84 33.72
C GLY A 51 28.43 -13.40 32.30
N LEU A 52 29.61 -13.79 31.79
CA LEU A 52 29.76 -14.32 30.43
C LEU A 52 29.59 -15.84 30.37
N VAL A 53 28.78 -16.30 29.46
CA VAL A 53 28.64 -17.70 29.01
C VAL A 53 29.06 -17.81 27.56
N SER A 54 30.03 -18.69 27.24
CA SER A 54 30.48 -18.94 25.87
C SER A 54 30.10 -20.35 25.43
N LEU A 55 29.36 -20.44 24.33
CA LEU A 55 28.75 -21.68 23.79
C LEU A 55 29.09 -21.86 22.30
N PRO A 56 30.38 -22.01 21.94
CA PRO A 56 30.80 -21.94 20.53
C PRO A 56 30.27 -23.06 19.66
N GLU A 57 29.93 -24.21 20.25
CA GLU A 57 29.48 -25.41 19.54
C GLU A 57 27.98 -25.74 19.77
N VAL A 58 27.30 -24.92 20.59
CA VAL A 58 25.87 -25.16 20.88
C VAL A 58 25.01 -24.65 19.73
N THR A 59 24.12 -25.53 19.27
CA THR A 59 23.14 -25.26 18.22
C THR A 59 21.73 -25.10 18.75
N GLU A 60 21.44 -25.61 19.96
CA GLU A 60 20.15 -25.49 20.65
C GLU A 60 20.35 -25.25 22.15
N ILE A 61 19.59 -24.30 22.70
CA ILE A 61 19.41 -24.11 24.14
C ILE A 61 18.02 -24.62 24.51
N SER A 62 17.94 -25.62 25.40
CA SER A 62 16.67 -26.21 25.82
C SER A 62 15.85 -25.23 26.65
N ALA A 63 14.57 -25.59 26.88
CA ALA A 63 13.67 -24.79 27.69
C ALA A 63 14.24 -24.52 29.09
N LYS A 64 14.08 -23.29 29.59
CA LYS A 64 14.36 -22.85 30.97
C LYS A 64 15.81 -22.96 31.43
N VAL A 65 16.80 -23.15 30.54
CA VAL A 65 18.20 -23.37 30.93
C VAL A 65 18.76 -22.20 31.71
N PHE A 66 18.39 -20.96 31.38
CA PHE A 66 18.86 -19.73 32.06
C PHE A 66 17.70 -18.95 32.69
N GLU A 67 16.57 -19.62 32.96
CA GLU A 67 15.40 -18.97 33.57
C GLU A 67 15.75 -18.39 34.96
N GLY A 68 15.48 -17.08 35.13
CA GLY A 68 15.67 -16.38 36.41
C GLY A 68 17.11 -16.06 36.79
N TYR A 69 18.12 -16.36 35.98
CA TYR A 69 19.57 -16.18 36.34
C TYR A 69 19.95 -14.72 36.44
N LYS A 70 20.34 -14.29 37.65
CA LYS A 70 20.67 -12.89 37.97
C LYS A 70 22.14 -12.54 37.73
N THR A 71 23.00 -13.53 37.60
CA THR A 71 24.40 -13.36 37.29
C THR A 71 24.72 -13.36 35.81
N LEU A 72 23.80 -13.85 34.95
CA LEU A 72 23.96 -13.94 33.51
C LEU A 72 23.86 -12.54 32.86
N LYS A 73 24.92 -12.10 32.17
CA LYS A 73 24.98 -10.82 31.46
C LYS A 73 25.11 -11.00 29.94
N THR A 74 25.99 -11.89 29.52
CA THR A 74 26.33 -12.08 28.11
C THR A 74 26.32 -13.56 27.74
N VAL A 75 25.68 -13.87 26.65
CA VAL A 75 25.75 -15.21 26.01
C VAL A 75 26.34 -15.07 24.61
N LYS A 76 27.38 -15.87 24.30
CA LYS A 76 27.96 -15.99 22.96
C LYS A 76 27.69 -17.38 22.42
N ALA A 77 26.86 -17.45 21.36
CA ALA A 77 26.43 -18.72 20.77
C ALA A 77 26.36 -18.62 19.23
N PRO A 78 27.51 -18.56 18.53
CA PRO A 78 27.58 -18.27 17.09
C PRO A 78 26.96 -19.35 16.20
N LYS A 79 26.73 -20.56 16.70
CA LYS A 79 26.11 -21.67 15.94
C LYS A 79 24.65 -21.93 16.34
N LEU A 80 24.06 -21.08 17.20
CA LEU A 80 22.73 -21.27 17.73
C LEU A 80 21.66 -21.14 16.63
N THR A 81 20.78 -22.13 16.54
CA THR A 81 19.67 -22.18 15.59
C THR A 81 18.31 -22.36 16.25
N LYS A 82 18.33 -22.68 17.59
CA LYS A 82 17.08 -22.85 18.35
C LYS A 82 17.24 -22.43 19.79
N ILE A 83 16.23 -21.72 20.31
CA ILE A 83 16.10 -21.29 21.71
C ILE A 83 14.78 -21.81 22.23
N GLY A 84 14.80 -22.62 23.26
CA GLY A 84 13.61 -23.24 23.86
C GLY A 84 12.77 -22.28 24.70
N ASP A 85 11.60 -22.78 25.11
CA ASP A 85 10.61 -22.01 25.88
C ASP A 85 11.20 -21.49 27.19
N ALA A 86 10.94 -20.23 27.50
CA ALA A 86 11.42 -19.55 28.69
C ALA A 86 12.97 -19.66 28.94
N ALA A 87 13.76 -19.94 27.90
CA ALA A 87 15.19 -20.25 28.07
C ALA A 87 15.96 -19.16 28.78
N PHE A 88 15.62 -17.88 28.63
CA PHE A 88 16.21 -16.71 29.27
C PHE A 88 15.21 -15.93 30.13
N LYS A 89 13.99 -16.44 30.30
CA LYS A 89 12.93 -15.74 31.04
C LYS A 89 13.38 -15.23 32.38
N GLY A 90 13.18 -13.94 32.67
CA GLY A 90 13.53 -13.29 33.91
C GLY A 90 15.03 -13.26 34.25
N SER A 91 15.91 -13.63 33.32
CA SER A 91 17.37 -13.52 33.51
C SER A 91 17.85 -12.05 33.44
N ALA A 92 19.08 -11.79 33.92
CA ALA A 92 19.71 -10.49 33.84
C ALA A 92 20.52 -10.29 32.54
N LEU A 93 20.14 -10.99 31.46
CA LEU A 93 20.82 -10.89 30.17
C LEU A 93 20.77 -9.48 29.60
N THR A 94 21.93 -8.96 29.22
CA THR A 94 22.12 -7.64 28.60
C THR A 94 22.73 -7.71 27.22
N SER A 95 23.32 -8.86 26.82
CA SER A 95 23.90 -9.03 25.48
C SER A 95 23.81 -10.49 25.02
N LEU A 96 23.38 -10.66 23.76
CA LEU A 96 23.34 -11.96 23.08
C LEU A 96 24.11 -11.88 21.75
N GLU A 97 25.19 -12.66 21.65
CA GLU A 97 26.00 -12.73 20.43
C GLU A 97 25.64 -14.02 19.66
N LEU A 98 25.16 -13.85 18.43
CA LEU A 98 24.73 -14.90 17.52
C LEU A 98 25.57 -14.91 16.23
N GLY A 99 25.47 -15.98 15.46
CA GLY A 99 26.08 -16.08 14.13
C GLY A 99 25.15 -15.55 13.02
N ALA A 100 25.31 -16.14 11.82
CA ALA A 100 24.58 -15.68 10.63
C ALA A 100 23.13 -16.18 10.55
N THR A 101 22.72 -17.14 11.39
CA THR A 101 21.36 -17.76 11.33
C THR A 101 20.48 -17.21 12.42
N VAL A 102 19.31 -16.71 12.06
CA VAL A 102 18.27 -16.31 13.01
C VAL A 102 17.70 -17.56 13.68
N PRO A 103 17.82 -17.72 15.02
CA PRO A 103 17.31 -18.90 15.69
C PRO A 103 15.78 -18.93 15.75
N THR A 104 15.20 -20.10 15.67
CA THR A 104 13.79 -20.31 16.04
C THR A 104 13.64 -20.18 17.55
N THR A 105 12.53 -19.58 18.00
CA THR A 105 12.29 -19.30 19.41
C THR A 105 10.80 -19.20 19.73
N SER A 106 10.42 -19.46 20.99
CA SER A 106 9.09 -19.16 21.51
C SER A 106 8.96 -17.69 21.89
N ASP A 107 7.71 -17.23 22.08
CA ASP A 107 7.44 -15.82 22.44
C ASP A 107 7.95 -15.49 23.87
N ASP A 108 7.96 -16.44 24.77
CA ASP A 108 8.34 -16.28 26.17
C ASP A 108 9.84 -16.50 26.45
N ALA A 109 10.63 -16.83 25.43
CA ALA A 109 12.06 -17.15 25.59
C ALA A 109 12.86 -16.08 26.31
N PHE A 110 12.51 -14.80 26.13
CA PHE A 110 13.15 -13.63 26.73
C PHE A 110 12.21 -12.82 27.62
N GLU A 111 11.05 -13.34 28.00
CA GLU A 111 10.09 -12.64 28.83
C GLU A 111 10.71 -12.20 30.17
N GLY A 112 10.50 -10.93 30.56
CA GLY A 112 11.05 -10.38 31.81
C GLY A 112 12.59 -10.18 31.83
N THR A 113 13.28 -10.25 30.68
CA THR A 113 14.66 -9.77 30.54
C THR A 113 14.69 -8.26 30.38
N SER A 114 15.88 -7.65 30.54
CA SER A 114 16.08 -6.20 30.35
C SER A 114 15.70 -5.77 28.93
N GLU A 115 15.00 -4.64 28.77
CA GLU A 115 14.77 -4.00 27.47
C GLU A 115 16.02 -3.23 26.97
N GLU A 116 17.05 -3.04 27.83
CA GLU A 116 18.32 -2.41 27.46
C GLU A 116 19.35 -3.38 26.86
N LYS A 117 18.90 -4.60 26.43
CA LYS A 117 19.81 -5.62 25.90
C LYS A 117 20.20 -5.36 24.44
N ASP A 118 21.43 -5.67 24.09
CA ASP A 118 22.00 -5.58 22.75
C ASP A 118 22.10 -6.96 22.11
N LEU A 119 21.73 -7.05 20.82
CA LEU A 119 21.94 -8.22 19.98
C LEU A 119 23.17 -8.00 19.11
N ILE A 120 24.15 -8.92 19.20
CA ILE A 120 25.38 -8.84 18.43
C ILE A 120 25.34 -9.91 17.32
N VAL A 121 25.45 -9.48 16.07
CA VAL A 121 25.40 -10.34 14.88
C VAL A 121 26.43 -9.88 13.83
N PRO A 122 26.76 -10.71 12.81
CA PRO A 122 27.57 -10.24 11.69
C PRO A 122 26.96 -9.00 11.01
N ALA A 123 27.80 -8.05 10.62
CA ALA A 123 27.35 -6.75 10.10
C ALA A 123 26.47 -6.86 8.84
N ASP A 124 26.72 -7.85 8.00
CA ASP A 124 25.91 -8.15 6.80
C ASP A 124 24.58 -8.85 7.11
N LYS A 125 24.31 -9.20 8.37
CA LYS A 125 23.11 -9.90 8.84
C LYS A 125 22.16 -9.04 9.69
N VAL A 126 22.49 -7.79 9.96
CA VAL A 126 21.69 -6.89 10.81
C VAL A 126 20.23 -6.83 10.37
N ALA A 127 19.97 -6.73 9.06
CA ALA A 127 18.61 -6.67 8.52
C ALA A 127 17.83 -8.00 8.75
N ASP A 128 18.49 -9.14 8.62
CA ASP A 128 17.89 -10.47 8.79
C ASP A 128 17.40 -10.68 10.24
N PHE A 129 18.06 -10.03 11.21
CA PHE A 129 17.76 -10.14 12.64
C PHE A 129 16.82 -9.07 13.18
N ALA A 130 16.39 -8.10 12.36
CA ALA A 130 15.58 -6.96 12.83
C ALA A 130 14.27 -7.41 13.49
N ASP A 131 13.54 -8.34 12.88
CA ASP A 131 12.25 -8.83 13.42
C ASP A 131 12.44 -9.69 14.67
N PHE A 132 13.50 -10.49 14.74
CA PHE A 132 13.88 -11.22 15.96
C PHE A 132 14.16 -10.26 17.11
N ALA A 133 14.93 -9.20 16.85
CA ALA A 133 15.28 -8.21 17.87
C ALA A 133 14.05 -7.43 18.36
N LYS A 134 13.16 -7.02 17.46
CA LYS A 134 11.86 -6.37 17.80
C LYS A 134 10.99 -7.30 18.64
N LYS A 135 10.76 -8.54 18.16
CA LYS A 135 9.91 -9.55 18.82
C LYS A 135 10.34 -9.79 20.27
N HIS A 136 11.64 -9.82 20.53
CA HIS A 136 12.20 -10.14 21.84
C HIS A 136 12.70 -8.90 22.62
N HIS A 137 12.24 -7.70 22.22
CA HIS A 137 12.50 -6.43 22.92
C HIS A 137 14.00 -6.15 23.16
N PHE A 138 14.85 -6.38 22.15
CA PHE A 138 16.21 -5.87 22.15
C PHE A 138 16.17 -4.37 21.87
N LYS A 139 17.08 -3.61 22.52
CA LYS A 139 17.20 -2.16 22.30
C LYS A 139 17.97 -1.84 21.03
N THR A 140 19.04 -2.57 20.80
CA THR A 140 19.99 -2.32 19.71
C THR A 140 20.41 -3.63 19.03
N ILE A 141 20.93 -3.49 17.80
CA ILE A 141 21.74 -4.52 17.13
C ILE A 141 23.11 -3.92 16.88
N ASN A 142 24.17 -4.56 17.40
CA ASN A 142 25.55 -4.08 17.32
C ASN A 142 25.72 -2.64 17.87
N GLY A 143 24.97 -2.29 18.93
CA GLY A 143 24.99 -0.97 19.54
C GLY A 143 24.25 0.13 18.75
N ALA A 144 23.67 -0.18 17.59
CA ALA A 144 22.88 0.75 16.77
C ALA A 144 21.37 0.47 16.89
N PRO A 145 20.49 1.46 16.67
CA PRO A 145 19.05 1.25 16.61
C PRO A 145 18.66 0.12 15.64
N ILE A 146 17.66 -0.67 16.02
CA ILE A 146 17.19 -1.78 15.19
C ILE A 146 16.60 -1.20 13.90
N PRO A 147 16.97 -1.75 12.70
CA PRO A 147 16.41 -1.29 11.45
C PRO A 147 14.88 -1.22 11.48
N GLY A 148 14.33 -0.09 11.07
CA GLY A 148 12.88 0.14 11.02
C GLY A 148 12.24 0.47 12.39
N THR A 149 13.01 0.81 13.43
CA THR A 149 12.49 1.33 14.72
C THR A 149 12.60 2.85 14.85
N GLU A 150 13.31 3.51 13.94
CA GLU A 150 13.46 4.97 13.91
C GLU A 150 13.00 5.52 12.56
N ILE A 151 12.62 6.81 12.56
CA ILE A 151 12.33 7.53 11.32
C ILE A 151 13.64 7.69 10.57
N GLU A 152 13.67 7.27 9.30
CA GLU A 152 14.86 7.33 8.48
C GLU A 152 14.59 8.09 7.18
N ILE A 153 15.38 9.14 6.94
CA ILE A 153 15.36 9.92 5.71
C ILE A 153 16.78 9.87 5.12
N LYS A 154 16.89 9.39 3.87
CA LYS A 154 18.15 9.31 3.12
C LYS A 154 18.01 10.09 1.81
N ASP A 155 18.85 11.07 1.57
CA ASP A 155 18.90 11.86 0.33
C ASP A 155 17.53 12.42 -0.08
N GLY A 156 16.72 12.87 0.90
CA GLY A 156 15.37 13.38 0.69
C GLY A 156 14.30 12.30 0.51
N VAL A 157 14.64 11.01 0.67
CA VAL A 157 13.70 9.90 0.63
C VAL A 157 13.35 9.48 2.05
N LEU A 158 12.07 9.50 2.42
CA LEU A 158 11.57 8.88 3.64
C LEU A 158 11.55 7.37 3.43
N VAL A 159 12.47 6.66 4.10
CA VAL A 159 12.68 5.21 3.93
C VAL A 159 11.89 4.42 4.98
N THR A 160 11.80 4.95 6.20
CA THR A 160 11.14 4.27 7.32
C THR A 160 10.39 5.28 8.17
N TYR A 161 9.16 4.93 8.56
CA TYR A 161 8.35 5.65 9.54
C TYR A 161 7.61 4.65 10.45
N PRO A 162 8.15 4.26 11.59
CA PRO A 162 7.52 3.29 12.50
C PRO A 162 6.18 3.78 13.02
N ILE A 163 5.21 2.88 13.14
CA ILE A 163 3.84 3.20 13.58
C ILE A 163 3.78 3.79 15.01
N ASP A 164 4.72 3.40 15.88
CA ASP A 164 4.84 3.93 17.25
C ASP A 164 5.37 5.36 17.29
N LYS A 165 6.01 5.83 16.22
CA LYS A 165 6.46 7.22 16.05
C LYS A 165 5.36 8.14 15.53
N THR A 166 4.19 7.60 15.12
CA THR A 166 3.04 8.43 14.72
C THR A 166 2.54 9.20 15.95
N PRO A 167 2.44 10.53 15.87
CA PRO A 167 1.94 11.35 16.97
C PRO A 167 0.58 10.89 17.48
N THR A 168 0.23 11.22 18.71
CA THR A 168 -1.03 10.78 19.35
C THR A 168 -2.29 11.33 18.66
N ASP A 169 -2.19 12.47 17.99
CA ASP A 169 -3.24 13.04 17.14
C ASP A 169 -3.29 12.43 15.74
N GLY A 170 -2.31 11.59 15.41
CA GLY A 170 -2.19 10.92 14.13
C GLY A 170 -1.70 11.82 12.99
N VAL A 171 -1.27 13.05 13.28
CA VAL A 171 -0.85 14.03 12.25
C VAL A 171 0.67 13.94 12.03
N VAL A 172 1.09 13.56 10.84
CA VAL A 172 2.50 13.53 10.44
C VAL A 172 2.79 14.72 9.52
N THR A 173 3.81 15.49 9.86
CA THR A 173 4.32 16.59 9.02
C THR A 173 5.74 16.28 8.59
N LEU A 174 5.96 16.22 7.29
CA LEU A 174 7.27 16.04 6.68
C LEU A 174 7.87 17.40 6.31
N GLU A 175 9.19 17.51 6.50
CA GLU A 175 9.93 18.67 6.03
C GLU A 175 9.86 18.80 4.50
N ALA A 176 9.90 20.04 3.98
CA ALA A 176 9.89 20.29 2.53
C ALA A 176 11.09 19.68 1.78
N THR A 177 12.13 19.29 2.49
CA THR A 177 13.32 18.58 1.96
C THR A 177 13.04 17.12 1.65
N VAL A 178 11.94 16.53 2.18
CA VAL A 178 11.50 15.18 1.82
C VAL A 178 10.78 15.23 0.48
N THR A 179 11.38 14.63 -0.52
CA THR A 179 10.89 14.65 -1.91
C THR A 179 10.26 13.32 -2.34
N GLU A 180 10.53 12.24 -1.61
CA GLU A 180 10.01 10.91 -1.89
C GLU A 180 9.58 10.20 -0.61
N ILE A 181 8.46 9.47 -0.66
CA ILE A 181 8.03 8.48 0.32
C ILE A 181 8.25 7.12 -0.32
N ALA A 182 9.12 6.28 0.24
CA ALA A 182 9.46 4.99 -0.33
C ALA A 182 8.31 3.97 -0.22
N ASP A 183 8.50 2.79 -0.82
CA ASP A 183 7.54 1.70 -0.80
C ASP A 183 7.21 1.28 0.65
N GLY A 184 5.92 1.17 0.98
CA GLY A 184 5.41 0.63 2.23
C GLY A 184 5.72 1.44 3.50
N VAL A 185 6.19 2.69 3.41
CA VAL A 185 6.63 3.48 4.59
C VAL A 185 5.56 3.61 5.67
N PHE A 186 4.31 3.82 5.30
CA PHE A 186 3.18 3.90 6.22
C PHE A 186 2.23 2.69 6.10
N LEU A 187 2.67 1.59 5.47
CA LEU A 187 1.85 0.38 5.32
C LEU A 187 1.28 -0.06 6.68
N ASP A 188 -0.04 -0.33 6.71
CA ASP A 188 -0.80 -0.76 7.90
C ASP A 188 -0.75 0.24 9.09
N ASN A 189 -0.39 1.50 8.86
CA ASN A 189 -0.38 2.52 9.91
C ASN A 189 -1.80 3.03 10.21
N THR A 190 -2.50 2.31 11.09
CA THR A 190 -3.87 2.62 11.51
C THR A 190 -3.98 3.83 12.43
N LYS A 191 -2.86 4.44 12.86
CA LYS A 191 -2.83 5.65 13.69
C LYS A 191 -2.74 6.92 12.85
N LEU A 192 -2.28 6.84 11.59
CA LEU A 192 -2.10 8.00 10.72
C LEU A 192 -3.46 8.57 10.31
N THR A 193 -3.78 9.79 10.76
CA THR A 193 -5.04 10.50 10.44
C THR A 193 -4.84 11.56 9.38
N ALA A 194 -3.67 12.21 9.36
CA ALA A 194 -3.33 13.22 8.38
C ALA A 194 -1.84 13.19 8.05
N ILE A 195 -1.51 13.55 6.80
CA ILE A 195 -0.14 13.79 6.38
C ILE A 195 0.00 15.13 5.67
N HIS A 196 0.98 15.94 6.12
CA HIS A 196 1.43 17.16 5.47
C HIS A 196 2.81 16.91 4.85
N ALA A 197 2.91 16.93 3.53
CA ALA A 197 4.10 16.51 2.79
C ALA A 197 4.43 17.49 1.65
N PRO A 198 4.78 18.77 1.96
CA PRO A 198 4.85 19.84 0.96
C PRO A 198 5.96 19.67 -0.07
N GLY A 199 6.99 18.86 0.21
CA GLY A 199 8.11 18.61 -0.70
C GLY A 199 7.94 17.38 -1.59
N VAL A 200 6.96 16.51 -1.28
CA VAL A 200 6.86 15.18 -1.88
C VAL A 200 6.48 15.25 -3.36
N LYS A 201 7.28 14.60 -4.19
CA LYS A 201 7.12 14.47 -5.64
C LYS A 201 6.91 13.03 -6.07
N LYS A 202 7.25 12.06 -5.20
CA LYS A 202 7.11 10.64 -5.50
C LYS A 202 6.59 9.88 -4.28
N ILE A 203 5.65 8.97 -4.53
CA ILE A 203 5.05 8.10 -3.52
C ILE A 203 5.14 6.66 -4.03
N GLY A 204 5.81 5.82 -3.25
CA GLY A 204 6.09 4.43 -3.58
C GLY A 204 4.89 3.51 -3.48
N LYS A 205 5.10 2.25 -3.86
CA LYS A 205 4.09 1.19 -3.82
C LYS A 205 3.61 0.96 -2.39
N ALA A 206 2.30 0.80 -2.21
CA ALA A 206 1.68 0.53 -0.93
C ALA A 206 2.09 1.51 0.20
N ALA A 207 2.58 2.73 -0.12
CA ALA A 207 3.14 3.66 0.85
C ALA A 207 2.17 4.02 1.98
N PHE A 208 0.88 4.15 1.69
CA PHE A 208 -0.20 4.41 2.65
C PHE A 208 -1.25 3.29 2.68
N LYS A 209 -0.91 2.13 2.11
CA LYS A 209 -1.86 1.02 2.04
C LYS A 209 -2.33 0.62 3.42
N ASN A 210 -3.65 0.40 3.58
CA ASN A 210 -4.32 0.05 4.82
C ASN A 210 -4.14 1.09 5.97
N CYS A 211 -3.81 2.35 5.66
CA CYS A 211 -3.91 3.43 6.64
C CYS A 211 -5.38 3.77 6.89
N SER A 212 -6.08 2.93 7.65
CA SER A 212 -7.54 2.95 7.81
C SER A 212 -8.09 4.19 8.54
N ALA A 213 -7.22 5.01 9.16
CA ALA A 213 -7.59 6.26 9.81
C ALA A 213 -7.23 7.51 8.97
N LEU A 214 -6.60 7.36 7.79
CA LEU A 214 -6.11 8.49 7.00
C LEU A 214 -7.26 9.27 6.35
N MET A 215 -7.51 10.48 6.84
CA MET A 215 -8.59 11.34 6.38
C MET A 215 -8.11 12.56 5.61
N THR A 216 -6.85 13.00 5.81
CA THR A 216 -6.34 14.22 5.19
C THR A 216 -4.97 14.00 4.59
N VAL A 217 -4.79 14.40 3.33
CA VAL A 217 -3.49 14.45 2.65
C VAL A 217 -3.27 15.87 2.12
N ASP A 218 -2.11 16.45 2.43
CA ASP A 218 -1.75 17.80 2.03
C ASP A 218 -0.34 17.82 1.43
N PHE A 219 -0.24 18.23 0.17
CA PHE A 219 1.03 18.44 -0.52
C PHE A 219 1.43 19.92 -0.58
N GLY A 220 0.92 20.75 0.36
CA GLY A 220 1.26 22.18 0.46
C GLY A 220 0.54 23.09 -0.53
N GLY A 221 -0.45 22.59 -1.26
CA GLY A 221 -1.40 23.37 -2.07
C GLY A 221 -0.82 24.15 -3.27
N ALA A 222 0.47 24.47 -3.23
CA ALA A 222 1.13 25.26 -4.27
C ALA A 222 1.89 24.43 -5.31
N GLN A 223 2.09 23.14 -5.06
CA GLN A 223 2.81 22.24 -5.95
C GLN A 223 1.85 21.28 -6.65
N ARG A 224 2.27 20.86 -7.83
CA ARG A 224 1.64 19.74 -8.53
C ARG A 224 1.63 18.51 -7.63
N PRO A 225 0.49 17.86 -7.38
CA PRO A 225 0.49 16.60 -6.63
C PRO A 225 1.30 15.56 -7.41
N PRO A 226 1.96 14.62 -6.73
CA PRO A 226 2.68 13.54 -7.40
C PRO A 226 1.69 12.65 -8.16
N LEU A 227 1.58 12.84 -9.46
CA LEU A 227 0.69 12.09 -10.35
C LEU A 227 1.18 10.65 -10.56
N ALA A 228 0.45 9.88 -11.39
CA ALA A 228 0.88 8.55 -11.81
C ALA A 228 2.32 8.56 -12.34
N ILE A 229 3.06 7.50 -12.07
CA ILE A 229 4.45 7.36 -12.51
C ILE A 229 4.52 7.57 -14.02
N ASP A 230 5.16 8.64 -14.44
CA ASP A 230 5.52 8.86 -15.82
C ASP A 230 6.76 8.01 -16.12
N GLU A 231 6.67 7.11 -17.10
CA GLU A 231 7.81 6.27 -17.49
C GLU A 231 9.01 7.12 -17.97
N THR A 232 8.74 8.36 -18.38
CA THR A 232 9.76 9.31 -18.84
C THR A 232 10.38 10.13 -17.70
N ASP A 233 9.65 10.32 -16.58
CA ASP A 233 10.13 11.02 -15.38
C ASP A 233 9.95 10.14 -14.13
N LYS A 234 10.87 9.18 -13.95
CA LYS A 234 10.89 8.26 -12.81
C LYS A 234 11.09 8.93 -11.44
N ALA A 235 11.46 10.21 -11.42
CA ALA A 235 11.62 11.00 -10.20
C ALA A 235 10.29 11.58 -9.69
N TYR A 236 9.19 11.38 -10.43
CA TYR A 236 7.90 11.98 -10.14
C TYR A 236 6.77 10.96 -10.31
N GLY A 237 5.83 10.94 -9.38
CA GLY A 237 4.60 10.14 -9.50
C GLY A 237 4.21 9.39 -8.24
N THR A 238 3.01 8.85 -8.24
CA THR A 238 2.44 8.04 -7.17
C THR A 238 2.11 6.65 -7.71
N ALA A 239 2.53 5.61 -6.99
CA ALA A 239 2.18 4.25 -7.32
C ALA A 239 0.66 4.03 -7.22
N GLU A 240 0.11 3.21 -8.10
CA GLU A 240 -1.34 3.01 -8.21
C GLU A 240 -1.95 2.45 -6.91
N ASP A 241 -1.23 1.58 -6.21
CA ASP A 241 -1.64 0.94 -4.96
C ASP A 241 -1.29 1.73 -3.69
N ALA A 242 -0.73 2.94 -3.84
CA ALA A 242 -0.20 3.71 -2.72
C ALA A 242 -1.24 3.98 -1.62
N PHE A 243 -2.51 4.16 -1.97
CA PHE A 243 -3.61 4.50 -1.06
C PHE A 243 -4.68 3.39 -0.95
N TRP A 244 -4.40 2.16 -1.36
CA TRP A 244 -5.36 1.06 -1.23
C TRP A 244 -5.68 0.77 0.24
N GLY A 245 -6.97 0.50 0.54
CA GLY A 245 -7.42 0.24 1.91
C GLY A 245 -7.42 1.46 2.84
N THR A 246 -7.26 2.68 2.30
CA THR A 246 -7.52 3.92 3.02
C THR A 246 -9.00 4.30 2.94
N PRO A 247 -9.54 5.15 3.85
CA PRO A 247 -10.93 5.57 3.81
C PRO A 247 -11.33 6.22 2.48
N GLU A 248 -12.53 5.92 2.01
CA GLU A 248 -13.11 6.54 0.82
C GLU A 248 -13.47 8.03 1.06
N GLU A 249 -13.67 8.43 2.32
CA GLU A 249 -14.02 9.79 2.72
C GLU A 249 -12.82 10.73 2.82
N LYS A 250 -11.60 10.22 2.65
CA LYS A 250 -10.39 11.05 2.77
C LYS A 250 -10.38 12.20 1.77
N VAL A 251 -9.79 13.31 2.17
CA VAL A 251 -9.72 14.54 1.39
C VAL A 251 -8.28 14.88 1.01
N LEU A 252 -8.12 15.48 -0.17
CA LEU A 252 -6.87 16.10 -0.60
C LEU A 252 -6.98 17.61 -0.38
N VAL A 253 -6.07 18.18 0.41
CA VAL A 253 -6.03 19.61 0.63
C VAL A 253 -5.59 20.33 -0.63
N PHE A 254 -6.33 21.38 -1.00
CA PHE A 254 -6.11 22.16 -2.20
C PHE A 254 -6.27 23.64 -1.92
N ASP A 255 -5.36 24.45 -2.43
CA ASP A 255 -5.48 25.91 -2.37
C ASP A 255 -5.68 26.45 -3.79
N GLU A 256 -6.95 26.73 -4.12
CA GLU A 256 -7.33 27.20 -5.45
C GLU A 256 -6.61 28.51 -5.84
N SER A 257 -6.25 29.35 -4.86
CA SER A 257 -5.56 30.62 -5.09
C SER A 257 -4.09 30.44 -5.46
N LYS A 258 -3.48 29.32 -5.08
CA LYS A 258 -2.04 29.04 -5.27
C LYS A 258 -1.74 28.07 -6.40
N SER A 259 -2.70 27.22 -6.78
CA SER A 259 -2.44 26.16 -7.72
C SER A 259 -2.81 26.50 -9.17
N PRO A 260 -1.83 26.58 -10.08
CA PRO A 260 -2.10 26.67 -11.51
C PRO A 260 -2.51 25.33 -12.14
N ASN A 261 -2.43 24.23 -11.39
CA ASN A 261 -2.54 22.86 -11.90
C ASN A 261 -3.83 22.16 -11.47
N PHE A 262 -4.94 22.88 -11.48
CA PHE A 262 -6.25 22.43 -11.06
C PHE A 262 -6.62 21.02 -11.59
N LEU A 263 -6.43 20.81 -12.90
CA LEU A 263 -6.76 19.54 -13.55
C LEU A 263 -5.97 18.34 -12.99
N GLN A 264 -4.74 18.55 -12.57
CA GLN A 264 -3.89 17.47 -12.03
C GLN A 264 -4.33 16.99 -10.65
N TYR A 265 -4.91 17.90 -9.84
CA TYR A 265 -5.52 17.51 -8.57
C TYR A 265 -6.75 16.64 -8.78
N PHE A 266 -7.56 16.93 -9.80
CA PHE A 266 -8.69 16.07 -10.16
C PHE A 266 -8.25 14.69 -10.62
N GLU A 267 -7.20 14.60 -11.40
CA GLU A 267 -6.62 13.31 -11.78
C GLU A 267 -6.18 12.53 -10.56
N PHE A 268 -5.50 13.19 -9.63
CA PHE A 268 -4.99 12.54 -8.43
C PHE A 268 -6.13 11.99 -7.57
N ILE A 269 -7.17 12.79 -7.29
CA ILE A 269 -8.30 12.31 -6.48
C ILE A 269 -9.07 11.18 -7.16
N ALA A 270 -9.20 11.21 -8.48
CA ALA A 270 -9.87 10.16 -9.24
C ALA A 270 -9.08 8.84 -9.21
N ARG A 271 -7.73 8.89 -9.31
CA ARG A 271 -6.89 7.69 -9.29
C ARG A 271 -6.73 7.07 -7.91
N HIS A 272 -6.70 7.89 -6.87
CA HIS A 272 -6.32 7.45 -5.53
C HIS A 272 -7.48 7.49 -4.53
N HIS A 273 -8.72 7.46 -5.02
CA HIS A 273 -9.95 7.29 -4.22
C HIS A 273 -10.15 8.35 -3.14
N PHE A 274 -9.93 9.63 -3.46
CA PHE A 274 -10.25 10.72 -2.55
C PHE A 274 -11.70 11.17 -2.75
N ALA A 275 -12.41 11.44 -1.65
CA ALA A 275 -13.80 11.92 -1.69
C ALA A 275 -13.91 13.29 -2.35
N LYS A 276 -12.97 14.20 -2.02
CA LYS A 276 -13.03 15.58 -2.52
C LYS A 276 -11.68 16.29 -2.46
N LEU A 277 -11.63 17.44 -3.14
CA LEU A 277 -10.63 18.48 -2.91
C LEU A 277 -11.15 19.41 -1.82
N ASP A 278 -10.45 19.48 -0.68
CA ASP A 278 -10.75 20.44 0.36
C ASP A 278 -10.09 21.78 0.01
N GLY A 279 -10.86 22.88 0.07
CA GLY A 279 -10.42 24.20 -0.36
C GLY A 279 -10.86 24.61 -1.78
N ILE A 280 -11.61 23.74 -2.50
CA ILE A 280 -12.25 24.13 -3.76
C ILE A 280 -13.50 24.95 -3.49
N THR A 281 -13.67 26.03 -4.27
CA THR A 281 -14.91 26.83 -4.21
C THR A 281 -16.02 26.13 -5.00
N ILE A 282 -16.98 25.56 -4.30
CA ILE A 282 -18.17 24.96 -4.92
C ILE A 282 -19.24 26.07 -5.01
N PRO A 283 -19.79 26.36 -6.20
CA PRO A 283 -20.85 27.36 -6.32
C PRO A 283 -22.11 26.91 -5.59
N GLU A 284 -22.82 27.83 -4.94
CA GLU A 284 -24.09 27.53 -4.27
C GLU A 284 -25.20 27.18 -5.27
N SER A 285 -25.16 27.80 -6.45
CA SER A 285 -26.12 27.55 -7.53
C SER A 285 -25.48 27.82 -8.88
N LEU A 286 -26.02 27.23 -9.95
CA LEU A 286 -25.63 27.57 -11.30
C LEU A 286 -26.36 28.83 -11.77
N ASP A 287 -25.63 29.73 -12.45
CA ASP A 287 -26.22 30.87 -13.13
C ASP A 287 -27.13 30.40 -14.29
N GLY A 288 -28.40 30.76 -14.21
CA GLY A 288 -29.37 30.44 -15.26
C GLY A 288 -29.01 30.98 -16.64
N LYS A 289 -28.04 31.88 -16.74
CA LYS A 289 -27.47 32.37 -18.01
C LYS A 289 -26.69 31.26 -18.73
N TYR A 290 -25.95 30.43 -18.02
CA TYR A 290 -25.07 29.40 -18.59
C TYR A 290 -25.69 28.01 -18.58
N PHE A 291 -26.49 27.72 -17.56
CA PHE A 291 -27.00 26.37 -17.30
C PHE A 291 -28.49 26.38 -17.01
N LYS A 292 -29.23 25.39 -17.56
CA LYS A 292 -30.62 25.17 -17.25
C LYS A 292 -30.75 24.08 -16.20
N VAL A 293 -31.29 24.44 -15.04
CA VAL A 293 -31.51 23.51 -13.93
C VAL A 293 -32.98 23.49 -13.56
N LYS A 294 -33.53 22.30 -13.38
CA LYS A 294 -34.91 22.11 -12.91
C LYS A 294 -34.94 21.02 -11.83
N ASN A 295 -35.38 21.38 -10.64
CA ASN A 295 -35.51 20.43 -9.51
C ASN A 295 -34.24 19.62 -9.24
N GLY A 296 -33.06 20.24 -9.23
CA GLY A 296 -31.79 19.57 -9.03
C GLY A 296 -31.27 18.78 -10.24
N VAL A 297 -31.96 18.85 -11.37
CA VAL A 297 -31.54 18.21 -12.63
C VAL A 297 -30.92 19.25 -13.56
N LEU A 298 -29.69 19.04 -13.99
CA LEU A 298 -29.05 19.81 -15.06
C LEU A 298 -29.60 19.29 -16.39
N THR A 299 -30.43 20.10 -17.06
CA THR A 299 -31.17 19.69 -18.26
C THR A 299 -30.53 20.17 -19.56
N ASP A 300 -29.78 21.27 -19.53
CA ASP A 300 -29.16 21.81 -20.75
C ASP A 300 -28.07 22.85 -20.40
N ILE A 301 -27.24 23.15 -21.39
CA ILE A 301 -26.21 24.19 -21.36
C ILE A 301 -26.47 25.17 -22.51
N THR A 302 -26.60 26.45 -22.17
CA THR A 302 -26.83 27.50 -23.17
C THR A 302 -25.57 27.73 -24.03
N SER A 303 -25.71 28.46 -25.15
CA SER A 303 -24.55 28.88 -25.97
C SER A 303 -23.55 29.71 -25.15
N ALA A 304 -24.04 30.54 -24.20
CA ALA A 304 -23.17 31.26 -23.27
C ALA A 304 -22.44 30.33 -22.31
N GLY A 305 -23.08 29.25 -21.85
CA GLY A 305 -22.47 28.20 -21.04
C GLY A 305 -21.40 27.42 -21.82
N GLN A 306 -21.64 27.13 -23.09
CA GLN A 306 -20.64 26.54 -23.97
C GLN A 306 -19.39 27.41 -24.09
N SER A 307 -19.56 28.71 -24.34
CA SER A 307 -18.46 29.68 -24.38
C SER A 307 -17.74 29.80 -23.03
N TYR A 308 -18.47 29.76 -21.94
CA TYR A 308 -17.94 29.77 -20.57
C TYR A 308 -17.03 28.54 -20.31
N LEU A 309 -17.46 27.35 -20.66
CA LEU A 309 -16.65 26.12 -20.50
C LEU A 309 -15.44 26.12 -21.45
N ALA A 310 -15.56 26.69 -22.64
CA ALA A 310 -14.48 26.73 -23.63
C ALA A 310 -13.38 27.73 -23.31
N GLY A 311 -13.68 28.86 -22.69
CA GLY A 311 -12.75 29.99 -22.64
C GLY A 311 -12.56 30.72 -21.32
N GLN A 312 -13.37 30.47 -20.33
CA GLN A 312 -13.39 31.24 -19.08
C GLN A 312 -13.41 30.31 -17.87
N GLY A 313 -12.70 30.70 -16.82
CA GLY A 313 -12.72 30.01 -15.56
C GLY A 313 -11.68 28.90 -15.45
N ARG A 314 -11.99 27.76 -14.90
CA ARG A 314 -11.09 26.74 -14.39
C ARG A 314 -10.47 25.82 -15.46
N ASN A 315 -9.95 26.39 -16.57
CA ASN A 315 -9.24 25.62 -17.63
C ASN A 315 -10.01 24.39 -18.17
N GLY A 316 -11.32 24.53 -18.35
CA GLY A 316 -12.20 23.43 -18.82
C GLY A 316 -12.73 22.51 -17.73
N VAL A 317 -12.59 22.87 -16.46
CA VAL A 317 -13.18 22.13 -15.33
C VAL A 317 -14.52 22.73 -14.95
N LEU A 318 -15.57 21.92 -15.02
CA LEU A 318 -16.90 22.28 -14.53
C LEU A 318 -17.06 21.81 -13.08
N VAL A 319 -17.37 22.73 -12.19
CA VAL A 319 -17.74 22.43 -10.81
C VAL A 319 -19.23 22.67 -10.65
N LEU A 320 -19.99 21.63 -10.27
CA LEU A 320 -21.43 21.72 -10.05
C LEU A 320 -21.75 21.89 -8.54
N PRO A 321 -22.76 22.70 -8.21
CA PRO A 321 -23.28 22.77 -6.85
C PRO A 321 -23.77 21.42 -6.36
N SER A 322 -23.67 21.18 -5.05
CA SER A 322 -24.14 19.93 -4.43
C SER A 322 -25.65 19.71 -4.54
N SER A 323 -26.41 20.76 -4.83
CA SER A 323 -27.86 20.70 -5.12
C SER A 323 -28.21 20.04 -6.46
N ILE A 324 -27.23 19.87 -7.37
CA ILE A 324 -27.40 19.12 -8.62
C ILE A 324 -27.24 17.64 -8.32
N THR A 325 -28.34 16.89 -8.42
CA THR A 325 -28.40 15.47 -8.11
C THR A 325 -28.43 14.58 -9.35
N ARG A 326 -28.77 15.15 -10.52
CA ARG A 326 -28.81 14.45 -11.79
C ARG A 326 -28.32 15.32 -12.94
N ILE A 327 -27.65 14.72 -13.90
CA ILE A 327 -27.35 15.26 -15.22
C ILE A 327 -28.26 14.54 -16.22
N ASP A 328 -29.05 15.29 -16.98
CA ASP A 328 -30.00 14.70 -17.92
C ASP A 328 -29.33 14.15 -19.19
N ASN A 329 -30.11 13.54 -20.06
CA ASN A 329 -29.62 12.92 -21.28
C ASN A 329 -28.95 13.96 -22.21
N SER A 330 -27.85 13.59 -22.83
CA SER A 330 -27.17 14.35 -23.90
C SER A 330 -26.75 15.79 -23.54
N VAL A 331 -26.64 16.14 -22.25
CA VAL A 331 -26.35 17.53 -21.81
C VAL A 331 -25.01 18.03 -22.38
N PHE A 332 -23.98 17.19 -22.41
CA PHE A 332 -22.63 17.55 -22.87
C PHE A 332 -22.24 16.89 -24.21
N THR A 333 -23.13 16.19 -24.87
CA THR A 333 -22.83 15.41 -26.09
C THR A 333 -22.29 16.30 -27.20
N GLN A 334 -21.18 15.89 -27.83
CA GLN A 334 -20.57 16.46 -29.06
C GLN A 334 -20.30 17.99 -29.05
N ARG A 335 -20.56 18.69 -27.97
CA ARG A 335 -20.61 20.16 -27.93
C ARG A 335 -19.36 20.82 -27.37
N PHE A 336 -18.41 20.04 -26.75
CA PHE A 336 -17.40 20.65 -25.88
C PHE A 336 -15.99 20.09 -26.12
N GLN A 337 -15.27 20.69 -27.04
CA GLN A 337 -13.88 20.31 -27.33
C GLN A 337 -12.87 20.69 -26.24
N ASN A 338 -13.22 21.63 -25.35
CA ASN A 338 -12.35 22.12 -24.29
C ASN A 338 -12.82 21.74 -22.87
N PHE A 339 -13.78 20.84 -22.77
CA PHE A 339 -14.30 20.33 -21.49
C PHE A 339 -13.41 19.19 -20.99
N LYS A 340 -12.59 19.47 -19.99
CA LYS A 340 -11.54 18.56 -19.52
C LYS A 340 -11.95 17.73 -18.30
N ALA A 341 -12.75 18.29 -17.40
CA ALA A 341 -13.16 17.59 -16.20
C ALA A 341 -14.50 18.10 -15.65
N ILE A 342 -15.19 17.22 -14.92
CA ILE A 342 -16.36 17.56 -14.11
C ILE A 342 -16.12 17.17 -12.66
N TYR A 343 -16.49 18.07 -11.75
CA TYR A 343 -16.52 17.87 -10.32
C TYR A 343 -17.95 18.11 -9.80
N ALA A 344 -18.62 17.06 -9.32
CA ALA A 344 -20.03 17.14 -8.94
C ALA A 344 -20.33 16.21 -7.76
N GLU A 345 -20.20 16.72 -6.55
CA GLU A 345 -20.40 15.96 -5.30
C GLU A 345 -21.84 15.52 -5.04
N GLY A 346 -22.81 16.21 -5.65
CA GLY A 346 -24.25 15.93 -5.44
C GLY A 346 -24.83 14.89 -6.39
N VAL A 347 -24.16 14.64 -7.53
CA VAL A 347 -24.72 13.85 -8.63
C VAL A 347 -24.77 12.37 -8.28
N THR A 348 -25.99 11.80 -8.34
CA THR A 348 -26.26 10.38 -8.11
C THR A 348 -26.65 9.62 -9.38
N GLU A 349 -27.04 10.33 -10.44
CA GLU A 349 -27.46 9.74 -11.71
C GLU A 349 -26.98 10.60 -12.88
N VAL A 350 -26.48 9.94 -13.94
CA VAL A 350 -26.15 10.56 -15.22
C VAL A 350 -26.94 9.88 -16.32
N GLY A 351 -27.68 10.68 -17.08
CA GLY A 351 -28.54 10.22 -18.17
C GLY A 351 -27.78 9.73 -19.39
N SER A 352 -28.49 9.06 -20.28
CA SER A 352 -27.90 8.46 -21.48
C SER A 352 -27.23 9.51 -22.38
N PHE A 353 -26.10 9.17 -22.95
CA PHE A 353 -25.31 10.01 -23.86
C PHE A 353 -24.81 11.33 -23.25
N ALA A 354 -24.89 11.53 -21.93
CA ALA A 354 -24.65 12.84 -21.32
C ALA A 354 -23.25 13.40 -21.61
N PHE A 355 -22.24 12.55 -21.68
CA PHE A 355 -20.85 12.91 -22.03
C PHE A 355 -20.34 12.18 -23.28
N ASN A 356 -21.25 11.69 -24.13
CA ASN A 356 -20.85 11.01 -25.36
C ASN A 356 -20.06 11.93 -26.26
N GLU A 357 -18.96 11.43 -26.84
CA GLU A 357 -18.08 12.18 -27.77
C GLU A 357 -17.55 13.53 -27.22
N THR A 358 -17.38 13.66 -25.91
CA THR A 358 -16.74 14.83 -25.32
C THR A 358 -15.21 14.77 -25.38
N GLY A 359 -14.63 14.12 -26.31
CA GLY A 359 -13.23 13.80 -26.66
C GLY A 359 -12.07 14.37 -25.84
N SER A 360 -12.23 15.51 -25.17
CA SER A 360 -11.25 16.13 -24.27
C SER A 360 -11.51 15.88 -22.78
N LEU A 361 -12.59 15.15 -22.42
CA LEU A 361 -12.88 14.85 -21.01
C LEU A 361 -11.85 13.84 -20.48
N ASN A 362 -11.04 14.30 -19.53
CA ASN A 362 -9.99 13.52 -18.89
C ASN A 362 -10.49 12.84 -17.60
N PHE A 363 -11.35 13.53 -16.84
CA PHE A 363 -11.80 13.10 -15.52
C PHE A 363 -13.25 13.45 -15.25
N ALA A 364 -13.94 12.55 -14.53
CA ALA A 364 -15.22 12.79 -13.92
C ALA A 364 -15.15 12.41 -12.44
N HIS A 365 -15.25 13.40 -11.55
CA HIS A 365 -15.34 13.18 -10.12
C HIS A 365 -16.79 13.28 -9.65
N LEU A 366 -17.42 12.12 -9.46
CA LEU A 366 -18.82 11.92 -9.13
C LEU A 366 -18.93 10.95 -7.94
N PRO A 367 -18.51 11.34 -6.73
CA PRO A 367 -18.32 10.40 -5.61
C PRO A 367 -19.61 9.75 -5.12
N LYS A 368 -20.77 10.36 -5.40
CA LYS A 368 -22.09 9.82 -5.01
C LYS A 368 -22.84 9.15 -6.16
N LEU A 369 -22.18 8.98 -7.31
CA LEU A 369 -22.82 8.39 -8.50
C LEU A 369 -23.26 6.96 -8.22
N LYS A 370 -24.54 6.66 -8.51
CA LYS A 370 -25.14 5.33 -8.36
C LYS A 370 -25.55 4.71 -9.69
N LYS A 371 -25.84 5.56 -10.69
CA LYS A 371 -26.37 5.08 -11.96
C LYS A 371 -25.84 5.86 -13.15
N LEU A 372 -25.40 5.11 -14.16
CA LEU A 372 -25.12 5.59 -15.51
C LEU A 372 -26.16 5.05 -16.49
N GLY A 373 -26.69 5.93 -17.33
CA GLY A 373 -27.50 5.57 -18.49
C GLY A 373 -26.66 4.89 -19.56
N GLU A 374 -27.22 4.78 -20.76
CA GLU A 374 -26.54 4.22 -21.93
C GLU A 374 -25.52 5.21 -22.51
N ALA A 375 -24.40 4.71 -23.02
CA ALA A 375 -23.39 5.44 -23.80
C ALA A 375 -22.84 6.72 -23.13
N VAL A 376 -22.82 6.78 -21.79
CA VAL A 376 -22.51 8.05 -21.08
C VAL A 376 -21.12 8.58 -21.41
N PHE A 377 -20.10 7.74 -21.41
CA PHE A 377 -18.71 8.12 -21.66
C PHE A 377 -18.15 7.48 -22.95
N THR A 378 -19.01 7.10 -23.87
CA THR A 378 -18.59 6.55 -25.16
C THR A 378 -17.78 7.59 -25.92
N ASP A 379 -16.70 7.14 -26.57
CA ASP A 379 -15.78 7.97 -27.37
C ASP A 379 -15.04 9.07 -26.62
N ASN A 380 -14.86 8.92 -25.32
CA ASN A 380 -14.02 9.80 -24.50
C ASN A 380 -12.56 9.34 -24.51
N ALA A 381 -11.85 9.54 -25.63
CA ALA A 381 -10.48 9.08 -25.85
C ALA A 381 -9.44 9.67 -24.86
N SER A 382 -9.78 10.71 -24.13
CA SER A 382 -8.91 11.34 -23.13
C SER A 382 -9.13 10.85 -21.70
N LEU A 383 -10.21 10.08 -21.45
CA LEU A 383 -10.52 9.55 -20.12
C LEU A 383 -9.45 8.52 -19.72
N THR A 384 -8.82 8.71 -18.57
CA THR A 384 -7.68 7.90 -18.11
C THR A 384 -8.01 6.98 -16.94
N ALA A 385 -8.96 7.38 -16.10
CA ALA A 385 -9.39 6.61 -14.94
C ALA A 385 -10.89 6.76 -14.72
N VAL A 386 -11.49 5.70 -14.20
CA VAL A 386 -12.90 5.63 -13.74
C VAL A 386 -12.87 5.24 -12.27
N ASN A 387 -13.36 6.14 -11.40
CA ASN A 387 -13.49 5.87 -9.98
C ASN A 387 -14.85 6.36 -9.49
N PHE A 388 -15.78 5.42 -9.32
CA PHE A 388 -17.14 5.70 -8.86
C PHE A 388 -17.51 4.69 -7.76
N PRO A 389 -17.13 4.98 -6.49
CA PRO A 389 -17.20 4.02 -5.39
C PRO A 389 -18.63 3.55 -5.07
N LEU A 390 -19.64 4.35 -5.36
CA LEU A 390 -21.04 4.02 -5.08
C LEU A 390 -21.84 3.61 -6.33
N LEU A 391 -21.19 3.45 -7.48
CA LEU A 391 -21.86 3.12 -8.74
C LEU A 391 -22.41 1.69 -8.71
N GLU A 392 -23.73 1.57 -8.79
CA GLU A 392 -24.46 0.30 -8.73
C GLU A 392 -24.87 -0.23 -10.11
N GLU A 393 -25.27 0.69 -11.01
CA GLU A 393 -25.80 0.33 -12.33
C GLU A 393 -25.05 1.06 -13.45
N ILE A 394 -24.54 0.31 -14.40
CA ILE A 394 -23.85 0.81 -15.60
C ILE A 394 -24.65 0.39 -16.80
N GLY A 395 -25.11 1.36 -17.58
CA GLY A 395 -25.84 1.13 -18.81
C GLY A 395 -24.97 0.54 -19.93
N ASP A 396 -25.59 0.25 -21.05
CA ASP A 396 -24.93 -0.32 -22.21
C ASP A 396 -23.91 0.66 -22.81
N VAL A 397 -22.83 0.15 -23.35
CA VAL A 397 -21.76 0.84 -24.08
C VAL A 397 -21.14 2.08 -23.40
N CYS A 398 -21.23 2.18 -22.06
CA CYS A 398 -20.87 3.39 -21.31
C CYS A 398 -19.42 3.87 -21.49
N PHE A 399 -18.46 2.95 -21.54
CA PHE A 399 -17.03 3.24 -21.67
C PHE A 399 -16.46 2.59 -22.92
N THR A 400 -17.20 2.62 -23.99
CA THR A 400 -16.83 2.03 -25.27
C THR A 400 -16.02 3.02 -26.08
N GLY A 401 -14.94 2.57 -26.68
CA GLY A 401 -14.10 3.39 -27.58
C GLY A 401 -14.53 3.22 -29.02
N GLY A 402 -14.99 4.30 -29.62
CA GLY A 402 -15.15 4.57 -31.04
C GLY A 402 -16.05 3.63 -31.82
N ALA A 403 -17.32 4.00 -32.03
CA ALA A 403 -18.19 3.37 -33.05
C ALA A 403 -17.57 3.41 -34.46
N ASN A 404 -16.65 4.33 -34.69
CA ASN A 404 -15.93 4.47 -35.96
C ASN A 404 -14.57 3.78 -35.99
N PHE A 405 -14.21 3.04 -34.96
CA PHE A 405 -12.95 2.25 -34.88
C PHE A 405 -11.69 2.92 -35.46
N SER A 406 -11.69 4.24 -35.54
CA SER A 406 -10.64 5.04 -36.18
C SER A 406 -9.43 5.25 -35.25
N GLY A 407 -8.84 4.17 -34.72
CA GLY A 407 -7.46 4.17 -34.23
C GLY A 407 -7.13 4.90 -32.93
N ASN A 408 -8.02 5.70 -32.35
CA ASN A 408 -7.80 6.42 -31.11
C ASN A 408 -8.44 5.68 -29.92
N GLY A 409 -7.89 4.52 -29.56
CA GLY A 409 -8.39 3.73 -28.44
C GLY A 409 -8.44 4.50 -27.11
N LEU A 410 -9.29 4.05 -26.20
CA LEU A 410 -9.44 4.61 -24.85
C LEU A 410 -8.11 4.58 -24.09
N LYS A 411 -7.86 5.62 -23.32
CA LYS A 411 -6.64 5.73 -22.46
C LYS A 411 -6.88 5.21 -21.05
N ILE A 412 -8.06 4.65 -20.76
CA ILE A 412 -8.37 4.12 -19.43
C ILE A 412 -7.38 3.01 -19.07
N THR A 413 -6.71 3.18 -17.95
CA THR A 413 -5.81 2.19 -17.36
C THR A 413 -6.34 1.61 -16.06
N TYR A 414 -7.33 2.29 -15.45
CA TYR A 414 -7.83 2.00 -14.14
C TYR A 414 -9.34 2.20 -14.04
N VAL A 415 -10.05 1.22 -13.47
CA VAL A 415 -11.50 1.25 -13.22
C VAL A 415 -11.78 0.75 -11.82
N SER A 416 -12.33 1.59 -10.95
CA SER A 416 -12.78 1.24 -9.61
C SER A 416 -14.28 1.50 -9.47
N ILE A 417 -15.04 0.44 -9.32
CA ILE A 417 -16.50 0.44 -9.17
C ILE A 417 -16.93 -0.66 -8.19
N PRO A 418 -16.46 -0.60 -6.93
CA PRO A 418 -16.66 -1.70 -5.97
C PRO A 418 -18.12 -1.98 -5.62
N ALA A 419 -19.03 -1.02 -5.80
CA ALA A 419 -20.46 -1.19 -5.53
C ALA A 419 -21.25 -1.71 -6.72
N ALA A 420 -20.63 -2.02 -7.88
CA ALA A 420 -21.32 -2.42 -9.10
C ALA A 420 -22.15 -3.70 -8.90
N LYS A 421 -23.43 -3.61 -9.23
CA LYS A 421 -24.40 -4.72 -9.20
C LYS A 421 -24.78 -5.19 -10.60
N LYS A 422 -24.82 -4.23 -11.56
CA LYS A 422 -25.18 -4.51 -12.97
C LYS A 422 -24.26 -3.79 -13.93
N ILE A 423 -23.78 -4.51 -14.93
CA ILE A 423 -22.93 -4.01 -16.01
C ILE A 423 -23.60 -4.33 -17.34
N GLY A 424 -23.89 -3.29 -18.10
CA GLY A 424 -24.59 -3.36 -19.38
C GLY A 424 -23.79 -4.03 -20.49
N SER A 425 -24.46 -4.28 -21.61
CA SER A 425 -23.87 -4.82 -22.84
C SER A 425 -22.83 -3.86 -23.39
N GLY A 426 -21.67 -4.37 -23.80
CA GLY A 426 -20.59 -3.55 -24.35
C GLY A 426 -20.04 -2.46 -23.44
N ALA A 427 -20.38 -2.43 -22.13
CA ALA A 427 -20.08 -1.31 -21.24
C ALA A 427 -18.62 -0.90 -21.22
N PHE A 428 -17.71 -1.85 -21.35
CA PHE A 428 -16.24 -1.65 -21.41
C PHE A 428 -15.65 -2.27 -22.68
N HIS A 429 -16.45 -2.42 -23.74
CA HIS A 429 -15.95 -2.92 -25.00
C HIS A 429 -15.09 -1.87 -25.70
N GLY A 430 -14.00 -2.28 -26.32
CA GLY A 430 -13.29 -1.38 -27.21
C GLY A 430 -11.78 -1.56 -27.25
N ASN A 431 -11.16 -0.80 -28.13
CA ASN A 431 -9.73 -0.81 -28.35
C ASN A 431 -9.02 0.05 -27.29
N TYR A 432 -8.73 -0.55 -26.15
CA TYR A 432 -7.90 0.10 -25.12
C TYR A 432 -6.45 0.16 -25.60
N LYS A 433 -5.83 1.35 -25.56
CA LYS A 433 -4.42 1.55 -25.99
C LYS A 433 -3.44 0.76 -25.15
N HIS A 434 -3.81 0.51 -23.90
CA HIS A 434 -2.94 -0.13 -22.91
C HIS A 434 -3.35 -1.58 -22.68
N SER A 435 -2.37 -2.47 -22.57
CA SER A 435 -2.58 -3.81 -22.03
C SER A 435 -2.57 -3.75 -20.49
N GLY A 436 -3.34 -4.64 -19.84
CA GLY A 436 -3.30 -4.76 -18.39
C GLY A 436 -4.15 -3.73 -17.65
N VAL A 437 -5.32 -3.34 -18.22
CA VAL A 437 -6.26 -2.46 -17.50
C VAL A 437 -6.64 -3.09 -16.16
N THR A 438 -6.50 -2.30 -15.11
CA THR A 438 -6.82 -2.72 -13.73
C THR A 438 -8.26 -2.40 -13.41
N PHE A 439 -8.99 -3.39 -12.90
CA PHE A 439 -10.34 -3.24 -12.37
C PHE A 439 -10.35 -3.53 -10.87
N ILE A 440 -11.12 -2.76 -10.11
CA ILE A 440 -11.50 -3.06 -8.73
C ILE A 440 -13.02 -3.19 -8.69
N LEU A 441 -13.48 -4.37 -8.31
CA LEU A 441 -14.89 -4.68 -8.10
C LEU A 441 -15.09 -5.24 -6.68
N GLY A 442 -16.32 -5.14 -6.17
CA GLY A 442 -16.74 -5.82 -4.95
C GLY A 442 -17.23 -7.24 -5.22
N ALA A 443 -18.45 -7.58 -4.80
CA ALA A 443 -19.08 -8.84 -5.15
C ALA A 443 -19.30 -8.94 -6.66
N GLN A 444 -19.36 -10.18 -7.17
CA GLN A 444 -19.58 -10.40 -8.60
C GLN A 444 -20.87 -9.71 -9.08
N PRO A 445 -20.78 -8.75 -10.03
CA PRO A 445 -21.95 -8.10 -10.58
C PRO A 445 -22.68 -9.01 -11.59
N GLU A 446 -23.95 -8.72 -11.84
CA GLU A 446 -24.66 -9.21 -13.02
C GLU A 446 -24.10 -8.52 -14.27
N VAL A 447 -23.62 -9.29 -15.23
CA VAL A 447 -23.04 -8.79 -16.48
C VAL A 447 -23.95 -9.17 -17.65
N ASN A 448 -24.38 -8.18 -18.43
CA ASN A 448 -25.07 -8.44 -19.68
C ASN A 448 -24.07 -8.99 -20.72
N THR A 449 -24.19 -10.28 -21.03
CA THR A 449 -23.31 -10.98 -21.97
C THR A 449 -23.87 -10.99 -23.41
N LYS A 450 -25.05 -10.45 -23.62
CA LYS A 450 -25.62 -10.31 -24.99
C LYS A 450 -24.82 -9.25 -25.74
N ALA A 451 -24.70 -9.42 -27.05
CA ALA A 451 -24.20 -8.36 -27.90
C ALA A 451 -25.15 -7.16 -27.85
N TYR A 452 -24.61 -5.97 -27.95
CA TYR A 452 -25.41 -4.74 -28.02
C TYR A 452 -26.23 -4.72 -29.31
N GLU A 453 -27.52 -4.39 -29.23
CA GLU A 453 -28.48 -4.58 -30.33
C GLU A 453 -28.11 -3.84 -31.61
N ASP A 454 -27.55 -2.63 -31.49
CA ASP A 454 -27.15 -1.82 -32.65
C ASP A 454 -25.83 -2.31 -33.30
N TYR A 455 -25.07 -3.18 -32.58
CA TYR A 455 -23.83 -3.77 -33.07
C TYR A 455 -23.83 -5.28 -32.78
N PRO A 456 -24.65 -6.07 -33.50
CA PRO A 456 -24.80 -7.51 -33.23
C PRO A 456 -23.60 -8.35 -33.66
N GLN A 457 -22.48 -7.72 -34.03
CA GLN A 457 -21.26 -8.41 -34.44
C GLN A 457 -20.70 -9.24 -33.30
N GLU A 458 -20.15 -10.41 -33.63
CA GLU A 458 -19.50 -11.30 -32.65
C GLU A 458 -18.42 -10.54 -31.84
N GLY A 459 -18.53 -10.62 -30.53
CA GLY A 459 -17.55 -10.05 -29.61
C GLY A 459 -17.86 -8.68 -29.00
N PHE A 460 -18.98 -8.03 -29.35
CA PHE A 460 -19.38 -6.75 -28.73
C PHE A 460 -20.09 -6.99 -27.39
N VAL A 461 -19.35 -7.55 -26.44
CA VAL A 461 -19.81 -7.90 -25.10
C VAL A 461 -19.21 -6.95 -24.05
N ALA A 462 -19.72 -6.98 -22.82
CA ALA A 462 -19.40 -6.03 -21.75
C ALA A 462 -17.89 -5.71 -21.58
N PHE A 463 -17.02 -6.70 -21.73
CA PHE A 463 -15.55 -6.57 -21.59
C PHE A 463 -14.78 -7.00 -22.84
N GLY A 464 -15.41 -6.91 -24.01
CA GLY A 464 -14.80 -7.33 -25.27
C GLY A 464 -13.52 -6.54 -25.61
N GLN A 465 -12.54 -7.21 -26.21
CA GLN A 465 -11.27 -6.65 -26.69
C GLN A 465 -10.29 -6.12 -25.61
N LEU A 466 -10.55 -6.32 -24.32
CA LEU A 466 -9.56 -6.03 -23.29
C LEU A 466 -8.35 -6.97 -23.38
N LYS A 467 -7.13 -6.41 -23.34
CA LYS A 467 -5.88 -7.17 -23.41
C LYS A 467 -5.34 -7.40 -22.00
N SER A 468 -5.26 -8.68 -21.58
CA SER A 468 -4.68 -9.07 -20.27
C SER A 468 -5.24 -8.26 -19.09
N PRO A 469 -6.58 -8.13 -18.93
CA PRO A 469 -7.15 -7.33 -17.84
C PRO A 469 -6.90 -8.01 -16.51
N VAL A 470 -6.69 -7.20 -15.46
CA VAL A 470 -6.51 -7.65 -14.09
C VAL A 470 -7.68 -7.15 -13.24
N LEU A 471 -8.27 -8.05 -12.46
CA LEU A 471 -9.33 -7.74 -11.52
C LEU A 471 -8.84 -7.92 -10.09
N TYR A 472 -8.93 -6.89 -9.28
CA TYR A 472 -8.71 -6.96 -7.84
C TYR A 472 -10.04 -7.01 -7.10
N VAL A 473 -10.13 -7.95 -6.15
CA VAL A 473 -11.28 -8.12 -5.26
C VAL A 473 -10.80 -8.36 -3.85
N THR A 474 -11.56 -7.92 -2.85
CA THR A 474 -11.25 -8.23 -1.45
C THR A 474 -11.47 -9.71 -1.15
N PRO A 475 -10.80 -10.29 -0.12
CA PRO A 475 -10.91 -11.71 0.22
C PRO A 475 -12.35 -12.18 0.43
N GLU A 476 -13.20 -11.37 1.07
CA GLU A 476 -14.61 -11.70 1.32
C GLU A 476 -15.43 -11.80 0.03
N HIS A 477 -15.11 -11.02 -0.99
CA HIS A 477 -15.81 -11.01 -2.27
C HIS A 477 -15.28 -12.04 -3.26
N LEU A 478 -14.03 -12.50 -3.11
CA LEU A 478 -13.41 -13.45 -4.03
C LEU A 478 -14.27 -14.71 -4.24
N LYS A 479 -14.89 -15.22 -3.18
CA LYS A 479 -15.78 -16.40 -3.20
C LYS A 479 -17.07 -16.19 -3.98
N THR A 480 -17.46 -14.96 -4.32
CA THR A 480 -18.67 -14.67 -5.09
C THR A 480 -18.47 -14.89 -6.58
N TYR A 481 -17.21 -14.98 -7.04
CA TYR A 481 -16.90 -15.06 -8.47
C TYR A 481 -16.93 -16.49 -8.99
N THR A 482 -17.70 -16.71 -10.06
CA THR A 482 -17.72 -17.96 -10.81
C THR A 482 -16.70 -17.88 -11.94
N LEU A 483 -15.69 -18.76 -11.91
CA LEU A 483 -14.59 -18.76 -12.86
C LEU A 483 -14.80 -19.77 -13.96
N THR A 484 -14.42 -19.42 -15.20
CA THR A 484 -14.28 -20.32 -16.33
C THR A 484 -12.80 -20.34 -16.73
N ASP A 485 -12.19 -21.53 -16.76
CA ASP A 485 -10.75 -21.70 -17.00
C ASP A 485 -9.85 -20.82 -16.12
N GLY A 486 -10.24 -20.68 -14.85
CA GLY A 486 -9.51 -19.87 -13.86
C GLY A 486 -9.63 -18.35 -14.05
N LYS A 487 -10.53 -17.90 -14.92
CA LYS A 487 -10.78 -16.47 -15.21
C LYS A 487 -12.26 -16.11 -15.10
N TRP A 488 -12.52 -14.85 -14.82
CA TRP A 488 -13.86 -14.26 -14.89
C TRP A 488 -13.90 -13.27 -16.05
N HIS A 489 -14.72 -13.54 -17.07
CA HIS A 489 -14.81 -12.73 -18.31
C HIS A 489 -13.43 -12.34 -18.91
N GLY A 490 -12.46 -13.26 -18.86
CA GLY A 490 -11.09 -13.02 -19.36
C GLY A 490 -10.14 -12.37 -18.37
N PHE A 491 -10.61 -11.91 -17.19
CA PHE A 491 -9.78 -11.30 -16.16
C PHE A 491 -8.95 -12.32 -15.38
N THR A 492 -7.70 -11.98 -15.15
CA THR A 492 -6.91 -12.61 -14.09
C THR A 492 -7.30 -11.98 -12.76
N ILE A 493 -7.87 -12.78 -11.84
CA ILE A 493 -8.26 -12.27 -10.51
C ILE A 493 -7.07 -12.27 -9.57
N LYS A 494 -6.92 -11.18 -8.83
CA LYS A 494 -5.97 -11.01 -7.74
C LYS A 494 -6.70 -10.55 -6.47
N GLU A 495 -6.19 -10.99 -5.35
CA GLU A 495 -6.68 -10.53 -4.06
C GLU A 495 -6.23 -9.10 -3.78
N LEU A 496 -7.16 -8.25 -3.41
CA LEU A 496 -6.89 -6.91 -2.90
C LEU A 496 -6.50 -7.06 -1.43
N LYS A 497 -5.20 -7.20 -1.18
CA LYS A 497 -4.63 -7.38 0.18
C LYS A 497 -4.36 -6.03 0.82
#